data_ec352a636b586b70e4d7cd79e66d5e64
#
_entry.id   ec352a636b586b70e4d7cd79e66d5e64
#
_cell.length_a   1.000
_cell.length_b   1.000
_cell.length_c   1.000
_cell.angle_alpha   90.00
_cell.angle_beta   90.00
_cell.angle_gamma   90.00
#
_symmetry.space_group_name_H-M   'P 1'
#
loop_
_entity.id
_entity.type
_entity.pdbx_description
1 polymer ?
#
loop_
_entity_poly.entity_id
_entity_poly.type
_entity_poly.pdbx_seq_one_letter_code
_entity_poly.pdbx_strand_id
1 'polypeptide(L)'
;EYYRDVLKRQAVVNKGIRFKFRNQVGRKFEEEEYCYENGIRQYIEEMVGDNAFTMPAYWETERRGRDAENRPEMKLKITASFCFSKQVSHIEYYHNSSWLEYGGSPDKAVRSGFTTAFDKYLRDNNKYTKDESKIIFQDIQDALVMVTNCFSTIGCFENQTKKSVNSKFT
;
A
#
# COMPACT_ATOMS: atom_id res chain seq x y z
N GLU A 1 15.65 9.02 -14.09
CA GLU A 1 14.28 8.93 -13.50
C GLU A 1 14.06 7.58 -12.83
N TYR A 2 14.21 6.47 -13.53
CA TYR A 2 13.98 5.12 -12.99
C TYR A 2 14.65 4.85 -11.62
N TYR A 3 15.93 5.17 -11.47
CA TYR A 3 16.64 4.94 -10.20
C TYR A 3 16.15 5.83 -9.07
N ARG A 4 15.71 7.07 -9.38
CA ARG A 4 15.10 7.98 -8.43
C ARG A 4 13.80 7.40 -7.86
N ASP A 5 12.93 6.91 -8.74
CA ASP A 5 11.67 6.30 -8.37
C ASP A 5 11.87 5.03 -7.53
N VAL A 6 12.83 4.18 -7.91
CA VAL A 6 13.16 2.97 -7.14
C VAL A 6 13.66 3.33 -5.75
N LEU A 7 14.59 4.28 -5.61
CA LEU A 7 15.15 4.67 -4.31
C LEU A 7 14.12 5.37 -3.43
N LYS A 8 13.26 6.21 -4.00
CA LYS A 8 12.15 6.82 -3.28
C LYS A 8 11.20 5.76 -2.73
N ARG A 9 10.76 4.80 -3.55
CA ARG A 9 9.93 3.67 -3.09
C ARG A 9 10.60 2.85 -2.01
N GLN A 10 11.91 2.58 -2.12
CA GLN A 10 12.65 1.89 -1.08
C GLN A 10 12.68 2.68 0.24
N ALA A 11 12.84 4.00 0.19
CA ALA A 11 12.81 4.83 1.37
C ALA A 11 11.44 4.84 2.06
N VAL A 12 10.35 4.85 1.27
CA VAL A 12 8.97 4.83 1.78
C VAL A 12 8.68 3.58 2.63
N VAL A 13 9.10 2.40 2.17
CA VAL A 13 8.77 1.14 2.83
C VAL A 13 9.80 0.69 3.87
N ASN A 14 10.97 1.29 3.86
CA ASN A 14 12.04 1.03 4.84
C ASN A 14 12.20 2.24 5.76
N LYS A 15 11.24 2.42 6.64
CA LYS A 15 11.15 3.53 7.60
C LYS A 15 12.49 3.89 8.24
N GLY A 16 12.88 5.17 8.15
CA GLY A 16 14.09 5.71 8.73
C GLY A 16 15.39 5.40 7.99
N ILE A 17 15.35 4.60 6.92
CA ILE A 17 16.53 4.34 6.08
C ILE A 17 16.71 5.50 5.09
N ARG A 18 17.93 6.01 5.04
CA ARG A 18 18.33 7.12 4.19
C ARG A 18 19.04 6.62 2.95
N PHE A 19 18.49 6.93 1.78
CA PHE A 19 19.07 6.59 0.49
C PHE A 19 19.65 7.86 -0.14
N LYS A 20 20.93 7.82 -0.51
CA LYS A 20 21.58 8.91 -1.25
C LYS A 20 21.80 8.47 -2.69
N PHE A 21 21.29 9.27 -3.60
CA PHE A 21 21.52 9.11 -5.03
C PHE A 21 22.48 10.16 -5.53
N ARG A 22 23.56 9.71 -6.13
CA ARG A 22 24.58 10.58 -6.70
C ARG A 22 24.70 10.30 -8.20
N ASN A 23 24.38 11.30 -8.99
CA ASN A 23 24.40 11.21 -10.45
C ASN A 23 25.45 12.17 -11.02
N GLN A 24 26.24 11.73 -11.98
CA GLN A 24 27.19 12.58 -12.68
C GLN A 24 26.53 13.20 -13.91
N VAL A 25 26.46 14.52 -13.95
CA VAL A 25 25.99 15.30 -15.10
C VAL A 25 27.14 16.15 -15.61
N GLY A 26 27.73 15.72 -16.73
CA GLY A 26 28.95 16.34 -17.27
C GLY A 26 30.13 16.13 -16.32
N ARG A 27 30.67 17.24 -15.77
CA ARG A 27 31.79 17.24 -14.80
C ARG A 27 31.35 17.44 -13.34
N LYS A 28 30.05 17.61 -13.08
CA LYS A 28 29.49 17.83 -11.75
C LYS A 28 28.71 16.62 -11.28
N PHE A 29 28.60 16.50 -9.96
CA PHE A 29 27.71 15.53 -9.32
C PHE A 29 26.49 16.26 -8.76
N GLU A 30 25.34 15.70 -9.04
CA GLU A 30 24.06 16.06 -8.39
C GLU A 30 23.77 15.01 -7.34
N GLU A 31 23.36 15.43 -6.16
CA GLU A 31 23.04 14.54 -5.04
C GLU A 31 21.58 14.75 -4.63
N GLU A 32 20.86 13.68 -4.44
CA GLU A 32 19.51 13.65 -3.93
C GLU A 32 19.42 12.67 -2.76
N GLU A 33 18.55 12.96 -1.81
CA GLU A 33 18.38 12.14 -0.62
C GLU A 33 16.90 11.82 -0.41
N TYR A 34 16.61 10.56 -0.12
CA TYR A 34 15.28 10.07 0.19
C TYR A 34 15.28 9.42 1.57
N CYS A 35 14.44 9.92 2.47
CA CYS A 35 14.27 9.39 3.82
C CYS A 35 12.85 9.68 4.30
N TYR A 36 12.16 8.65 4.77
CA TYR A 36 10.84 8.75 5.38
C TYR A 36 10.92 8.25 6.82
N GLU A 37 11.12 9.17 7.76
CA GLU A 37 11.27 8.85 9.19
C GLU A 37 10.01 8.17 9.76
N ASN A 38 8.83 8.49 9.24
CA ASN A 38 7.55 7.88 9.59
C ASN A 38 7.03 6.90 8.51
N GLY A 39 7.89 6.52 7.56
CA GLY A 39 7.59 5.52 6.53
C GLY A 39 6.36 5.87 5.68
N ILE A 40 5.51 4.86 5.42
CA ILE A 40 4.34 4.98 4.53
C ILE A 40 3.34 6.05 4.97
N ARG A 41 3.24 6.35 6.26
CA ARG A 41 2.34 7.39 6.76
C ARG A 41 2.80 8.77 6.31
N GLN A 42 4.08 9.10 6.51
CA GLN A 42 4.66 10.37 6.06
C GLN A 42 4.53 10.55 4.54
N TYR A 43 4.75 9.47 3.79
CA TYR A 43 4.61 9.50 2.34
C TYR A 43 3.18 9.86 1.89
N ILE A 44 2.16 9.30 2.54
CA ILE A 44 0.76 9.68 2.28
C ILE A 44 0.49 11.12 2.68
N GLU A 45 0.96 11.57 3.86
CA GLU A 45 0.81 12.94 4.33
C GLU A 45 1.39 13.95 3.33
N GLU A 46 2.57 13.67 2.78
CA GLU A 46 3.20 14.52 1.75
C GLU A 46 2.40 14.51 0.43
N MET A 47 1.84 13.35 0.05
CA MET A 47 1.09 13.19 -1.20
C MET A 47 -0.24 13.94 -1.19
N VAL A 48 -0.98 13.89 -0.09
CA VAL A 48 -2.31 14.47 0.01
C VAL A 48 -2.30 15.94 0.45
N GLY A 49 -1.30 16.36 1.23
CA GLY A 49 -1.23 17.72 1.77
C GLY A 49 -2.55 18.17 2.38
N ASP A 50 -3.01 19.35 2.02
CA ASP A 50 -4.27 19.95 2.52
C ASP A 50 -5.54 19.35 1.89
N ASN A 51 -5.41 18.42 0.94
CA ASN A 51 -6.55 17.80 0.26
C ASN A 51 -7.11 16.58 1.01
N ALA A 52 -6.54 16.20 2.14
CA ALA A 52 -7.02 15.09 2.94
C ALA A 52 -8.33 15.44 3.66
N PHE A 53 -9.31 14.52 3.64
CA PHE A 53 -10.50 14.63 4.48
C PHE A 53 -10.23 14.31 5.95
N THR A 54 -9.25 13.42 6.19
CA THR A 54 -8.83 13.01 7.54
C THR A 54 -7.33 12.81 7.56
N MET A 55 -6.73 12.87 8.73
CA MET A 55 -5.33 12.47 8.88
C MET A 55 -5.15 11.00 8.48
N PRO A 56 -4.02 10.62 7.85
CA PRO A 56 -3.75 9.24 7.50
C PRO A 56 -3.80 8.32 8.72
N ALA A 57 -4.71 7.36 8.67
CA ALA A 57 -4.74 6.26 9.63
C ALA A 57 -3.52 5.35 9.40
N TYR A 58 -3.00 4.76 10.46
CA TYR A 58 -1.93 3.78 10.40
C TYR A 58 -2.33 2.53 11.16
N TRP A 59 -2.10 1.37 10.55
CA TRP A 59 -2.39 0.07 11.13
C TRP A 59 -1.24 -0.90 10.89
N GLU A 60 -0.94 -1.71 11.89
CA GLU A 60 0.09 -2.74 11.83
C GLU A 60 -0.41 -4.02 12.48
N THR A 61 -0.09 -5.16 11.90
CA THR A 61 -0.36 -6.47 12.49
C THR A 61 0.69 -7.49 12.12
N GLU A 62 0.86 -8.49 12.98
CA GLU A 62 1.64 -9.68 12.69
C GLU A 62 0.75 -10.92 12.78
N ARG A 63 0.96 -11.85 11.87
CA ARG A 63 0.25 -13.14 11.83
C ARG A 63 1.22 -14.26 11.51
N ARG A 64 0.87 -15.46 11.93
CA ARG A 64 1.52 -16.70 11.51
C ARG A 64 0.48 -17.62 10.89
N GLY A 65 0.83 -18.30 9.83
CA GLY A 65 -0.05 -19.21 9.12
C GLY A 65 0.61 -19.81 7.91
N ARG A 66 -0.18 -20.49 7.11
CA ARG A 66 0.27 -21.15 5.89
C ARG A 66 -0.80 -21.06 4.79
N ASP A 67 -0.38 -21.06 3.55
CA ASP A 67 -1.29 -21.00 2.40
C ASP A 67 -2.14 -22.29 2.25
N ALA A 68 -1.60 -23.42 2.65
CA ALA A 68 -2.25 -24.74 2.65
C ALA A 68 -1.59 -25.63 3.71
N GLU A 69 -2.26 -26.73 4.10
CA GLU A 69 -1.78 -27.66 5.13
C GLU A 69 -0.39 -28.24 4.85
N ASN A 70 -0.10 -28.49 3.57
CA ASN A 70 1.19 -29.03 3.10
C ASN A 70 2.25 -27.97 2.83
N ARG A 71 2.00 -26.69 3.11
CA ARG A 71 2.95 -25.60 2.95
C ARG A 71 3.62 -25.24 4.28
N PRO A 72 4.87 -24.76 4.26
CA PRO A 72 5.53 -24.30 5.46
C PRO A 72 4.79 -23.12 6.08
N GLU A 73 4.88 -23.01 7.39
CA GLU A 73 4.38 -21.85 8.11
C GLU A 73 5.22 -20.62 7.80
N MET A 74 4.55 -19.49 7.57
CA MET A 74 5.17 -18.21 7.38
C MET A 74 4.75 -17.22 8.46
N LYS A 75 5.66 -16.32 8.82
CA LYS A 75 5.36 -15.13 9.61
C LYS A 75 5.12 -13.98 8.63
N LEU A 76 4.02 -13.26 8.87
CA LEU A 76 3.60 -12.13 8.07
C LEU A 76 3.50 -10.90 8.96
N LYS A 77 4.14 -9.81 8.55
CA LYS A 77 3.98 -8.48 9.14
C LYS A 77 3.38 -7.57 8.08
N ILE A 78 2.21 -7.01 8.36
CA ILE A 78 1.52 -6.08 7.46
C ILE A 78 1.45 -4.72 8.12
N THR A 79 1.82 -3.70 7.38
CA THR A 79 1.60 -2.30 7.71
C THR A 79 0.74 -1.67 6.63
N ALA A 80 -0.22 -0.86 7.02
CA ALA A 80 -1.07 -0.11 6.11
C ALA A 80 -1.25 1.31 6.62
N SER A 81 -1.22 2.27 5.71
CA SER A 81 -1.64 3.63 6.00
C SER A 81 -2.58 4.09 4.91
N PHE A 82 -3.66 4.78 5.29
CA PHE A 82 -4.63 5.27 4.33
C PHE A 82 -5.37 6.50 4.83
N CYS A 83 -5.86 7.29 3.90
CA CYS A 83 -6.82 8.37 4.13
C CYS A 83 -7.72 8.51 2.90
N PHE A 84 -8.69 9.39 3.00
CA PHE A 84 -9.50 9.81 1.87
C PHE A 84 -9.16 11.24 1.49
N SER A 85 -9.14 11.53 0.19
CA SER A 85 -8.76 12.83 -0.35
C SER A 85 -9.75 13.30 -1.41
N LYS A 86 -9.85 14.61 -1.54
CA LYS A 86 -10.72 15.27 -2.54
C LYS A 86 -10.17 15.21 -3.96
N GLN A 87 -8.85 15.18 -4.10
CA GLN A 87 -8.18 15.39 -5.40
C GLN A 87 -7.15 14.32 -5.72
N VAL A 88 -6.78 13.51 -4.74
CA VAL A 88 -5.77 12.47 -4.90
C VAL A 88 -6.42 11.10 -4.71
N SER A 89 -6.23 10.23 -5.67
CA SER A 89 -6.53 8.80 -5.58
C SER A 89 -5.24 8.05 -5.90
N HIS A 90 -4.76 7.25 -4.95
CA HIS A 90 -3.48 6.56 -5.12
C HIS A 90 -3.41 5.32 -4.24
N ILE A 91 -3.14 4.18 -4.82
CA ILE A 91 -3.01 2.92 -4.09
C ILE A 91 -1.73 2.22 -4.50
N GLU A 92 -0.88 1.92 -3.52
CA GLU A 92 0.36 1.17 -3.72
C GLU A 92 0.43 -0.04 -2.79
N TYR A 93 0.92 -1.14 -3.34
CA TYR A 93 1.16 -2.38 -2.62
C TYR A 93 2.63 -2.74 -2.67
N TYR A 94 3.19 -3.16 -1.53
CA TYR A 94 4.56 -3.63 -1.41
C TYR A 94 4.63 -4.98 -0.70
N HIS A 95 5.52 -5.83 -1.14
CA HIS A 95 5.82 -7.10 -0.51
C HIS A 95 7.34 -7.35 -0.46
N ASN A 96 7.87 -7.55 0.74
CA ASN A 96 9.32 -7.66 0.97
C ASN A 96 10.10 -6.54 0.24
N SER A 97 9.68 -5.30 0.45
CA SER A 97 10.19 -4.07 -0.15
C SER A 97 10.08 -3.98 -1.69
N SER A 98 9.46 -4.96 -2.35
CA SER A 98 9.18 -4.91 -3.79
C SER A 98 7.84 -4.25 -4.06
N TRP A 99 7.80 -3.29 -4.96
CA TRP A 99 6.55 -2.70 -5.44
C TRP A 99 5.79 -3.70 -6.31
N LEU A 100 4.52 -3.90 -5.99
CA LEU A 100 3.63 -4.81 -6.70
C LEU A 100 2.83 -4.04 -7.75
N GLU A 101 3.36 -3.95 -8.95
CA GLU A 101 2.70 -3.23 -10.06
C GLU A 101 1.28 -3.75 -10.35
N TYR A 102 1.07 -5.06 -10.18
CA TYR A 102 -0.21 -5.72 -10.42
C TYR A 102 -0.95 -6.12 -9.13
N GLY A 103 -0.44 -5.73 -7.97
CA GLY A 103 -1.06 -6.01 -6.67
C GLY A 103 -1.12 -7.49 -6.32
N GLY A 104 -2.11 -8.20 -6.85
CA GLY A 104 -2.35 -9.60 -6.52
C GLY A 104 -3.23 -9.78 -5.27
N SER A 105 -2.83 -10.67 -4.33
CA SER A 105 -3.60 -10.93 -3.11
C SER A 105 -3.85 -9.68 -2.27
N PRO A 106 -2.89 -8.76 -2.04
CA PRO A 106 -3.14 -7.52 -1.30
C PRO A 106 -4.21 -6.65 -1.95
N ASP A 107 -4.20 -6.49 -3.28
CA ASP A 107 -5.22 -5.71 -3.99
C ASP A 107 -6.61 -6.33 -3.81
N LYS A 108 -6.73 -7.65 -3.98
CA LYS A 108 -8.01 -8.37 -3.76
C LYS A 108 -8.52 -8.19 -2.33
N ALA A 109 -7.64 -8.27 -1.33
CA ALA A 109 -7.99 -8.11 0.08
C ALA A 109 -8.47 -6.69 0.38
N VAL A 110 -7.79 -5.67 -0.13
CA VAL A 110 -8.17 -4.26 0.03
C VAL A 110 -9.52 -3.99 -0.62
N ARG A 111 -9.72 -4.41 -1.86
CA ARG A 111 -11.01 -4.25 -2.57
C ARG A 111 -12.16 -4.89 -1.80
N SER A 112 -12.01 -6.14 -1.40
CA SER A 112 -13.04 -6.86 -0.65
C SER A 112 -13.27 -6.25 0.72
N GLY A 113 -12.21 -5.95 1.46
CA GLY A 113 -12.29 -5.40 2.82
C GLY A 113 -12.99 -4.06 2.87
N PHE A 114 -12.57 -3.10 2.05
CA PHE A 114 -13.18 -1.78 2.00
C PHE A 114 -14.63 -1.84 1.54
N THR A 115 -14.92 -2.55 0.45
CA THR A 115 -16.31 -2.69 -0.06
C THR A 115 -17.22 -3.29 1.02
N THR A 116 -16.78 -4.35 1.70
CA THR A 116 -17.56 -5.00 2.76
C THR A 116 -17.80 -4.06 3.95
N ALA A 117 -16.75 -3.35 4.37
CA ALA A 117 -16.85 -2.43 5.52
C ALA A 117 -17.79 -1.25 5.23
N PHE A 118 -17.66 -0.64 4.06
CA PHE A 118 -18.54 0.46 3.63
C PHE A 118 -19.98 0.00 3.43
N ASP A 119 -20.20 -1.12 2.72
CA ASP A 119 -21.55 -1.68 2.53
C ASP A 119 -22.25 -1.98 3.87
N LYS A 120 -21.50 -2.58 4.81
CA LYS A 120 -21.99 -2.83 6.16
C LYS A 120 -22.37 -1.52 6.87
N TYR A 121 -21.47 -0.53 6.87
CA TYR A 121 -21.73 0.77 7.50
C TYR A 121 -22.95 1.46 6.91
N LEU A 122 -23.07 1.50 5.58
CA LEU A 122 -24.21 2.14 4.89
C LEU A 122 -25.52 1.46 5.20
N ARG A 123 -25.55 0.13 5.27
CA ARG A 123 -26.74 -0.63 5.68
C ARG A 123 -27.11 -0.41 7.14
N ASP A 124 -26.16 -0.56 8.05
CA ASP A 124 -26.40 -0.47 9.48
C ASP A 124 -26.87 0.94 9.89
N ASN A 125 -26.54 1.97 9.11
CA ASN A 125 -26.91 3.36 9.33
C ASN A 125 -28.05 3.85 8.40
N ASN A 126 -28.71 2.96 7.65
CA ASN A 126 -29.80 3.29 6.72
C ASN A 126 -29.43 4.42 5.74
N LYS A 127 -28.21 4.37 5.18
CA LYS A 127 -27.70 5.39 4.25
C LYS A 127 -28.04 5.11 2.80
N TYR A 128 -28.40 3.88 2.45
CA TYR A 128 -28.89 3.57 1.10
C TYR A 128 -30.30 4.15 0.86
N THR A 129 -30.48 4.74 -0.29
CA THR A 129 -31.84 5.12 -0.76
C THR A 129 -32.53 3.92 -1.42
N LYS A 130 -33.86 4.00 -1.62
CA LYS A 130 -34.68 2.87 -2.05
C LYS A 130 -34.26 2.28 -3.41
N ASP A 131 -33.73 3.12 -4.33
CA ASP A 131 -33.38 2.76 -5.69
C ASP A 131 -31.85 2.75 -5.93
N GLU A 132 -31.06 2.84 -4.86
CA GLU A 132 -29.60 2.92 -4.95
C GLU A 132 -28.97 1.52 -5.01
N SER A 133 -28.03 1.33 -5.92
CA SER A 133 -27.20 0.13 -6.00
C SER A 133 -26.24 0.05 -4.81
N LYS A 134 -25.84 -1.17 -4.46
CA LYS A 134 -24.79 -1.36 -3.45
C LYS A 134 -23.49 -0.72 -3.89
N ILE A 135 -22.75 -0.16 -2.92
CA ILE A 135 -21.42 0.40 -3.13
C ILE A 135 -20.49 -0.63 -3.77
N ILE A 136 -19.71 -0.21 -4.74
CA ILE A 136 -18.64 -0.98 -5.35
C ILE A 136 -17.28 -0.36 -5.03
N PHE A 137 -16.20 -1.11 -5.22
CA PHE A 137 -14.86 -0.60 -4.89
C PHE A 137 -14.48 0.65 -5.67
N GLN A 138 -14.97 0.82 -6.90
CA GLN A 138 -14.69 2.01 -7.72
C GLN A 138 -15.14 3.29 -7.02
N ASP A 139 -16.30 3.28 -6.36
CA ASP A 139 -16.84 4.44 -5.62
C ASP A 139 -15.92 4.85 -4.45
N ILE A 140 -15.20 3.88 -3.88
CA ILE A 140 -14.25 4.10 -2.78
C ILE A 140 -12.89 4.51 -3.33
N GLN A 141 -12.45 3.86 -4.40
CA GLN A 141 -11.12 4.04 -5.00
C GLN A 141 -10.88 5.47 -5.45
N ASP A 142 -11.91 6.17 -5.93
CA ASP A 142 -11.80 7.53 -6.47
C ASP A 142 -11.33 8.57 -5.43
N ALA A 143 -11.49 8.27 -4.15
CA ALA A 143 -11.03 9.12 -3.05
C ALA A 143 -9.96 8.46 -2.16
N LEU A 144 -9.66 7.18 -2.37
CA LEU A 144 -8.77 6.43 -1.48
C LEU A 144 -7.30 6.69 -1.81
N VAL A 145 -6.55 7.10 -0.79
CA VAL A 145 -5.08 7.13 -0.82
C VAL A 145 -4.58 6.10 0.18
N MET A 146 -3.87 5.08 -0.29
CA MET A 146 -3.45 3.96 0.54
C MET A 146 -2.10 3.41 0.11
N VAL A 147 -1.27 3.09 1.09
CA VAL A 147 -0.04 2.32 0.90
C VAL A 147 -0.03 1.16 1.88
N THR A 148 0.21 -0.03 1.37
CA THR A 148 0.42 -1.23 2.20
C THR A 148 1.82 -1.77 1.98
N ASN A 149 2.41 -2.28 3.05
CA ASN A 149 3.67 -2.99 2.98
C ASN A 149 3.57 -4.28 3.80
N CYS A 150 3.88 -5.38 3.16
CA CYS A 150 3.81 -6.70 3.74
C CYS A 150 5.20 -7.34 3.73
N PHE A 151 5.69 -7.78 4.89
CA PHE A 151 6.88 -8.61 5.01
C PHE A 151 6.48 -10.04 5.33
N SER A 152 7.00 -10.98 4.56
CA SER A 152 6.81 -12.41 4.75
C SER A 152 8.15 -13.13 4.84
N THR A 153 8.25 -14.11 5.72
CA THR A 153 9.44 -14.98 5.82
C THR A 153 9.58 -15.93 4.64
N ILE A 154 8.52 -16.11 3.86
CA ILE A 154 8.51 -16.91 2.63
C ILE A 154 8.05 -16.03 1.48
N GLY A 155 8.80 -16.03 0.38
CA GLY A 155 8.41 -15.30 -0.83
C GLY A 155 7.20 -15.95 -1.50
N CYS A 156 6.14 -15.17 -1.70
CA CYS A 156 4.87 -15.60 -2.31
C CYS A 156 4.62 -14.92 -3.66
N PHE A 157 5.68 -14.52 -4.36
CA PHE A 157 5.56 -13.88 -5.67
C PHE A 157 5.10 -14.87 -6.74
N GLU A 158 4.22 -14.42 -7.62
CA GLU A 158 3.75 -15.23 -8.77
C GLU A 158 4.88 -15.56 -9.75
N ASN A 159 5.83 -14.64 -9.90
CA ASN A 159 6.91 -14.79 -10.86
C ASN A 159 8.19 -14.08 -10.43
N GLN A 160 9.26 -14.29 -11.21
CA GLN A 160 10.58 -13.70 -11.00
C GLN A 160 10.58 -12.15 -11.03
N THR A 161 9.63 -11.53 -11.72
CA THR A 161 9.55 -10.06 -11.82
C THR A 161 9.05 -9.40 -10.55
N LYS A 162 8.50 -10.18 -9.60
CA LYS A 162 8.01 -9.74 -8.29
C LYS A 162 6.94 -8.64 -8.33
N LYS A 163 6.16 -8.60 -9.41
CA LYS A 163 5.13 -7.57 -9.63
C LYS A 163 3.77 -7.93 -9.07
N SER A 164 3.57 -9.18 -8.66
CA SER A 164 2.32 -9.69 -8.09
C SER A 164 2.59 -10.77 -7.04
N VAL A 165 1.74 -10.83 -6.04
CA VAL A 165 1.74 -11.85 -4.98
C VAL A 165 0.48 -12.70 -5.11
N ASN A 166 0.64 -14.02 -5.04
CA ASN A 166 -0.46 -14.96 -5.02
C ASN A 166 -0.35 -15.87 -3.78
N SER A 167 -0.97 -15.45 -2.70
CA SER A 167 -0.99 -16.14 -1.42
C SER A 167 -2.39 -16.01 -0.82
N LYS A 168 -2.95 -17.10 -0.34
CA LYS A 168 -4.23 -17.07 0.36
C LYS A 168 -4.12 -16.50 1.76
N PHE A 169 -2.93 -16.59 2.35
CA PHE A 169 -2.66 -16.09 3.70
C PHE A 169 -2.21 -14.63 3.72
N THR A 170 -1.60 -14.14 2.65
CA THR A 170 -1.22 -12.74 2.47
C THR A 170 -2.36 -11.94 1.91
#